data_ff068b0cf9629ae50c00fd68fbc8e386
#
_entry.id   ff068b0cf9629ae50c00fd68fbc8e386
#
_cell.length_a   1.000
_cell.length_b   1.000
_cell.length_c   1.000
_cell.angle_alpha   90.00
_cell.angle_beta   90.00
_cell.angle_gamma   90.00
#
_symmetry.space_group_name_H-M   'P 1'
#
loop_
_entity.id
_entity.type
_entity.pdbx_description
1 polymer ?
#
loop_
_entity_poly.entity_id
_entity_poly.type
_entity_poly.pdbx_seq_one_letter_code
_entity_poly.pdbx_strand_id
1 'polypeptide(L)'
;MSESPLLKAPDQSWERVPPAATQRILSDARSTKSFADLLLANDDLIHSRFLPEMTENTLLFDAHLRVMADRLPERGDQIAVQWLRKRDGYHYGFQAISMGMRPYAEDGLPAISVSAPKTLERTQRRHAFRVPVPLEDAQNLSIQWDVKHGQFRFPAFAHDLSIDGMRLSFTSPLSFPATPGKRDHMDISLSIHRGTYTVDAQVARVEKTGTPDDHASGRERFLLGMRFVEPYALFLKALERYVAERQRGTLREGAG
;
A
#
# COMPACT_ATOMS: atom_id res chain seq x y z
N MET A 1 20.35 -23.00 -7.78
CA MET A 1 19.84 -21.62 -7.96
C MET A 1 19.22 -21.23 -6.63
N SER A 2 19.92 -20.42 -5.83
CA SER A 2 19.43 -19.98 -4.52
C SER A 2 18.29 -18.98 -4.72
N GLU A 3 17.11 -19.31 -4.24
CA GLU A 3 15.99 -18.39 -4.20
C GLU A 3 16.34 -17.25 -3.23
N SER A 4 16.34 -16.03 -3.72
CA SER A 4 16.68 -14.85 -2.91
C SER A 4 15.59 -14.56 -1.87
N PRO A 5 15.90 -14.49 -0.56
CA PRO A 5 14.92 -14.27 0.48
C PRO A 5 14.32 -12.85 0.49
N LEU A 6 14.92 -11.91 -0.22
CA LEU A 6 14.63 -10.47 -0.12
C LEU A 6 13.31 -10.02 -0.76
N LEU A 7 12.71 -10.80 -1.66
CA LEU A 7 11.46 -10.41 -2.35
C LEU A 7 10.20 -11.11 -1.84
N LYS A 8 10.33 -12.09 -0.96
CA LYS A 8 9.20 -12.96 -0.59
C LYS A 8 8.61 -12.61 0.77
N ALA A 9 7.44 -11.97 0.79
CA ALA A 9 6.53 -12.23 1.89
C ALA A 9 6.10 -13.71 1.80
N PRO A 10 6.07 -14.47 2.92
CA PRO A 10 5.92 -15.93 2.91
C PRO A 10 4.66 -16.48 2.21
N ASP A 11 3.66 -15.63 1.97
CA ASP A 11 2.36 -16.03 1.41
C ASP A 11 2.11 -15.53 -0.02
N GLN A 12 3.15 -15.04 -0.75
CA GLN A 12 2.95 -14.45 -2.07
C GLN A 12 3.66 -15.23 -3.17
N SER A 13 2.90 -15.69 -4.16
CA SER A 13 3.45 -16.19 -5.41
C SER A 13 3.93 -15.05 -6.29
N TRP A 14 5.19 -15.09 -6.69
CA TRP A 14 5.75 -14.19 -7.68
C TRP A 14 5.81 -14.87 -9.04
N GLU A 15 5.29 -14.23 -10.05
CA GLU A 15 5.31 -14.69 -11.44
C GLU A 15 6.42 -13.97 -12.22
N ARG A 16 7.15 -14.71 -13.02
CA ARG A 16 8.18 -14.12 -13.91
C ARG A 16 7.50 -13.36 -15.04
N VAL A 17 7.92 -12.12 -15.24
CA VAL A 17 7.46 -11.28 -16.35
C VAL A 17 8.22 -11.68 -17.62
N PRO A 18 7.54 -11.83 -18.78
CA PRO A 18 8.22 -12.10 -20.04
C PRO A 18 9.26 -11.01 -20.37
N PRO A 19 10.44 -11.36 -20.93
CA PRO A 19 11.51 -10.40 -21.22
C PRO A 19 11.06 -9.25 -22.13
N ALA A 20 10.23 -9.49 -23.12
CA ALA A 20 9.67 -8.46 -24.00
C ALA A 20 8.83 -7.41 -23.26
N ALA A 21 8.18 -7.77 -22.13
CA ALA A 21 7.42 -6.85 -21.32
C ALA A 21 8.29 -6.10 -20.28
N THR A 22 9.42 -6.68 -19.87
CA THR A 22 10.33 -6.11 -18.86
C THR A 22 10.76 -4.69 -19.21
N GLN A 23 11.29 -4.47 -20.40
CA GLN A 23 11.77 -3.16 -20.85
C GLN A 23 10.66 -2.10 -20.89
N ARG A 24 9.46 -2.47 -21.36
CA ARG A 24 8.30 -1.58 -21.40
C ARG A 24 7.85 -1.17 -19.99
N ILE A 25 7.84 -2.12 -19.04
CA ILE A 25 7.46 -1.87 -17.66
C ILE A 25 8.46 -0.96 -16.96
N LEU A 26 9.76 -1.18 -17.16
CA LEU A 26 10.82 -0.32 -16.62
C LEU A 26 10.80 1.08 -17.24
N SER A 27 10.57 1.18 -18.55
CA SER A 27 10.40 2.45 -19.24
C SER A 27 9.23 3.26 -18.69
N ASP A 28 8.09 2.61 -18.45
CA ASP A 28 6.90 3.21 -17.83
C ASP A 28 7.21 3.69 -16.40
N ALA A 29 7.86 2.86 -15.57
CA ALA A 29 8.21 3.22 -14.19
C ALA A 29 9.13 4.46 -14.12
N ARG A 30 10.08 4.59 -15.06
CA ARG A 30 10.99 5.74 -15.17
C ARG A 30 10.28 6.99 -15.67
N SER A 31 9.51 6.89 -16.76
CA SER A 31 8.79 8.03 -17.34
C SER A 31 7.77 8.63 -16.36
N THR A 32 7.16 7.79 -15.53
CA THR A 32 6.22 8.23 -14.48
C THR A 32 6.90 8.58 -13.15
N LYS A 33 8.24 8.48 -13.06
CA LYS A 33 9.00 8.66 -11.83
C LYS A 33 8.37 7.86 -10.67
N SER A 34 7.99 6.60 -10.93
CA SER A 34 7.30 5.75 -9.95
C SER A 34 8.09 5.62 -8.65
N PHE A 35 7.40 5.67 -7.52
CA PHE A 35 8.01 5.38 -6.22
C PHE A 35 8.42 3.91 -6.15
N ALA A 36 9.55 3.65 -5.52
CA ALA A 36 10.13 2.33 -5.33
C ALA A 36 10.73 2.18 -3.93
N ASP A 37 10.63 0.99 -3.41
CA ASP A 37 11.27 0.55 -2.18
C ASP A 37 12.52 -0.23 -2.55
N LEU A 38 13.67 0.19 -2.00
CA LEU A 38 14.95 -0.50 -2.13
C LEU A 38 15.27 -1.14 -0.79
N LEU A 39 15.26 -2.47 -0.74
CA LEU A 39 15.56 -3.26 0.44
C LEU A 39 17.00 -3.77 0.36
N LEU A 40 17.81 -3.44 1.36
CA LEU A 40 19.20 -3.88 1.50
C LEU A 40 19.28 -5.24 2.20
N ALA A 41 20.44 -5.90 2.12
CA ALA A 41 20.67 -7.21 2.74
C ALA A 41 20.59 -7.22 4.27
N ASN A 42 20.72 -6.07 4.92
CA ASN A 42 20.58 -5.88 6.37
C ASN A 42 19.14 -5.51 6.80
N ASP A 43 18.15 -5.69 5.92
CA ASP A 43 16.74 -5.32 6.10
C ASP A 43 16.47 -3.80 6.16
N ASP A 44 17.45 -2.95 5.89
CA ASP A 44 17.25 -1.52 5.75
C ASP A 44 16.39 -1.23 4.51
N LEU A 45 15.45 -0.31 4.66
CA LEU A 45 14.50 0.09 3.62
C LEU A 45 14.73 1.54 3.22
N ILE A 46 14.99 1.76 1.92
CA ILE A 46 15.11 3.09 1.33
C ILE A 46 13.89 3.35 0.46
N HIS A 47 13.07 4.32 0.85
CA HIS A 47 12.00 4.83 -0.01
C HIS A 47 12.59 5.78 -1.04
N SER A 48 12.37 5.48 -2.30
CA SER A 48 12.96 6.23 -3.41
C SER A 48 11.99 6.34 -4.58
N ARG A 49 12.45 6.83 -5.72
CA ARG A 49 11.72 6.86 -6.99
C ARG A 49 12.68 6.61 -8.16
N PHE A 50 12.16 6.04 -9.22
CA PHE A 50 12.89 5.92 -10.47
C PHE A 50 13.25 7.30 -11.02
N LEU A 51 14.46 7.44 -11.53
CA LEU A 51 14.88 8.59 -12.34
C LEU A 51 14.80 8.24 -13.82
N PRO A 52 14.51 9.24 -14.71
CA PRO A 52 14.35 8.99 -16.15
C PRO A 52 15.61 8.50 -16.85
N GLU A 53 16.79 8.95 -16.38
CA GLU A 53 18.07 8.58 -16.96
C GLU A 53 18.34 7.07 -16.83
N MET A 54 18.84 6.47 -17.89
CA MET A 54 19.26 5.08 -17.93
C MET A 54 20.45 4.94 -18.89
N THR A 55 21.41 4.13 -18.50
CA THR A 55 22.33 3.49 -19.46
C THR A 55 21.82 2.10 -19.78
N GLU A 56 22.37 1.43 -20.80
CA GLU A 56 21.94 0.09 -21.21
C GLU A 56 21.87 -0.93 -20.05
N ASN A 57 22.70 -0.74 -19.03
CA ASN A 57 22.87 -1.70 -17.94
C ASN A 57 22.59 -1.15 -16.54
N THR A 58 22.11 0.10 -16.39
CA THR A 58 21.88 0.69 -15.05
C THR A 58 20.56 1.44 -14.95
N LEU A 59 19.94 1.36 -13.79
CA LEU A 59 18.80 2.17 -13.38
C LEU A 59 19.24 3.12 -12.28
N LEU A 60 18.62 4.29 -12.23
CA LEU A 60 18.87 5.30 -11.20
C LEU A 60 17.66 5.52 -10.31
N PHE A 61 17.95 5.74 -9.05
CA PHE A 61 16.97 6.06 -8.02
C PHE A 61 17.40 7.32 -7.27
N ASP A 62 16.43 8.15 -6.95
CA ASP A 62 16.64 9.40 -6.21
C ASP A 62 17.12 9.10 -4.76
N ALA A 63 18.30 9.58 -4.40
CA ALA A 63 18.83 9.40 -3.05
C ALA A 63 18.35 10.48 -2.05
N HIS A 64 17.59 11.48 -2.51
CA HIS A 64 17.15 12.63 -1.69
C HIS A 64 15.85 12.37 -0.93
N LEU A 65 15.05 11.37 -1.33
CA LEU A 65 13.87 10.97 -0.59
C LEU A 65 14.29 10.36 0.74
N ARG A 66 13.57 10.71 1.82
CA ARG A 66 13.87 10.32 3.21
C ARG A 66 14.39 8.89 3.30
N VAL A 67 15.70 8.78 3.45
CA VAL A 67 16.38 7.52 3.69
C VAL A 67 16.05 7.13 5.13
N MET A 68 15.37 6.00 5.31
CA MET A 68 15.13 5.37 6.62
C MET A 68 16.24 4.35 6.95
N ALA A 69 17.26 4.27 6.08
CA ALA A 69 18.41 3.38 6.26
C ALA A 69 19.53 4.08 7.03
N ASP A 70 20.19 3.35 7.90
CA ASP A 70 21.35 3.86 8.65
C ASP A 70 22.52 4.19 7.71
N ARG A 71 22.55 3.57 6.52
CA ARG A 71 23.55 3.82 5.48
C ARG A 71 22.94 3.78 4.07
N LEU A 72 23.59 4.49 3.15
CA LEU A 72 23.33 4.35 1.73
C LEU A 72 24.05 3.10 1.17
N PRO A 73 23.50 2.47 0.10
CA PRO A 73 24.11 1.28 -0.46
C PRO A 73 25.46 1.59 -1.11
N GLU A 74 26.44 0.75 -0.80
CA GLU A 74 27.77 0.80 -1.40
C GLU A 74 27.81 -0.02 -2.70
N ARG A 75 28.86 0.19 -3.48
CA ARG A 75 29.07 -0.60 -4.70
C ARG A 75 29.29 -2.08 -4.37
N GLY A 76 28.48 -2.94 -4.97
CA GLY A 76 28.52 -4.40 -4.74
C GLY A 76 27.43 -4.90 -3.79
N ASP A 77 26.75 -4.01 -3.07
CA ASP A 77 25.64 -4.42 -2.20
C ASP A 77 24.50 -5.01 -3.03
N GLN A 78 23.88 -6.07 -2.50
CA GLN A 78 22.66 -6.63 -3.07
C GLN A 78 21.44 -5.80 -2.64
N ILE A 79 20.61 -5.47 -3.60
CA ILE A 79 19.41 -4.65 -3.40
C ILE A 79 18.22 -5.36 -4.03
N ALA A 80 17.13 -5.53 -3.28
CA ALA A 80 15.83 -5.87 -3.84
C ALA A 80 15.05 -4.59 -4.10
N VAL A 81 14.65 -4.38 -5.35
CA VAL A 81 13.83 -3.24 -5.77
C VAL A 81 12.39 -3.69 -5.93
N GLN A 82 11.45 -2.96 -5.33
CA GLN A 82 10.01 -3.23 -5.44
C GLN A 82 9.24 -1.95 -5.70
N TRP A 83 8.19 -2.01 -6.54
CA TRP A 83 7.27 -0.89 -6.73
C TRP A 83 5.86 -1.35 -7.12
N LEU A 84 4.88 -0.50 -6.83
CA LEU A 84 3.51 -0.69 -7.30
C LEU A 84 3.32 0.04 -8.62
N ARG A 85 2.95 -0.67 -9.68
CA ARG A 85 2.55 -0.06 -10.93
C ARG A 85 1.05 0.26 -10.89
N LYS A 86 0.73 1.56 -10.87
CA LYS A 86 -0.67 2.03 -10.70
C LYS A 86 -1.59 1.59 -11.84
N ARG A 87 -1.06 1.46 -13.06
CA ARG A 87 -1.83 1.14 -14.28
C ARG A 87 -2.50 -0.23 -14.21
N ASP A 88 -1.84 -1.23 -13.65
CA ASP A 88 -2.34 -2.61 -13.60
C ASP A 88 -2.47 -3.16 -12.17
N GLY A 89 -2.04 -2.38 -11.17
CA GLY A 89 -2.16 -2.75 -9.75
C GLY A 89 -1.22 -3.85 -9.27
N TYR A 90 -0.29 -4.32 -10.13
CA TYR A 90 0.71 -5.30 -9.76
C TYR A 90 1.88 -4.67 -9.00
N HIS A 91 2.39 -5.40 -8.01
CA HIS A 91 3.72 -5.15 -7.49
C HIS A 91 4.74 -5.83 -8.39
N TYR A 92 5.72 -5.07 -8.80
CA TYR A 92 6.88 -5.55 -9.56
C TYR A 92 8.10 -5.53 -8.68
N GLY A 93 9.03 -6.43 -8.95
CA GLY A 93 10.30 -6.45 -8.25
C GLY A 93 11.41 -7.13 -9.03
N PHE A 94 12.64 -6.87 -8.63
CA PHE A 94 13.84 -7.51 -9.14
C PHE A 94 14.98 -7.42 -8.13
N GLN A 95 15.96 -8.31 -8.29
CA GLN A 95 17.24 -8.24 -7.60
C GLN A 95 18.24 -7.48 -8.45
N ALA A 96 19.03 -6.63 -7.81
CA ALA A 96 20.05 -5.81 -8.44
C ALA A 96 21.32 -5.78 -7.59
N ILE A 97 22.42 -5.38 -8.22
CA ILE A 97 23.66 -5.04 -7.54
C ILE A 97 23.79 -3.51 -7.56
N SER A 98 24.11 -2.93 -6.42
CA SER A 98 24.46 -1.52 -6.32
C SER A 98 25.72 -1.23 -7.13
N MET A 99 25.65 -0.22 -7.99
CA MET A 99 26.80 0.32 -8.71
C MET A 99 27.39 1.53 -7.97
N GLY A 100 26.86 1.83 -6.76
CA GLY A 100 27.25 2.97 -5.94
C GLY A 100 26.45 4.23 -6.23
N MET A 101 26.87 5.32 -5.62
CA MET A 101 26.27 6.64 -5.79
C MET A 101 26.89 7.36 -6.99
N ARG A 102 26.09 8.12 -7.73
CA ARG A 102 26.56 9.05 -8.75
C ARG A 102 25.69 10.30 -8.81
N PRO A 103 26.22 11.43 -9.31
CA PRO A 103 25.38 12.59 -9.56
C PRO A 103 24.37 12.29 -10.69
N TYR A 104 23.14 12.75 -10.53
CA TYR A 104 22.12 12.73 -11.57
C TYR A 104 22.38 13.87 -12.56
N ALA A 105 22.34 13.60 -13.86
CA ALA A 105 22.77 14.56 -14.87
C ALA A 105 21.87 15.80 -14.99
N GLU A 106 20.59 15.70 -14.62
CA GLU A 106 19.63 16.79 -14.75
C GLU A 106 19.85 17.90 -13.70
N ASP A 107 20.18 17.53 -12.45
CA ASP A 107 20.23 18.47 -11.32
C ASP A 107 21.51 18.37 -10.46
N GLY A 108 22.38 17.41 -10.76
CA GLY A 108 23.62 17.16 -10.00
C GLY A 108 23.40 16.52 -8.63
N LEU A 109 22.15 16.21 -8.24
CA LEU A 109 21.84 15.59 -6.95
C LEU A 109 22.32 14.13 -6.91
N PRO A 110 22.60 13.57 -5.71
CA PRO A 110 23.04 12.21 -5.59
C PRO A 110 21.93 11.22 -5.98
N ALA A 111 22.29 10.21 -6.77
CA ALA A 111 21.42 9.12 -7.18
C ALA A 111 22.04 7.76 -6.86
N ILE A 112 21.21 6.81 -6.43
CA ILE A 112 21.59 5.41 -6.25
C ILE A 112 21.55 4.74 -7.62
N SER A 113 22.69 4.20 -8.06
CA SER A 113 22.81 3.47 -9.31
C SER A 113 22.77 1.97 -9.05
N VAL A 114 21.90 1.24 -9.76
CA VAL A 114 21.81 -0.24 -9.65
C VAL A 114 21.86 -0.90 -11.02
N SER A 115 22.29 -2.17 -11.07
CA SER A 115 22.26 -2.96 -12.29
C SER A 115 20.84 -3.13 -12.82
N ALA A 116 20.62 -2.93 -14.13
CA ALA A 116 19.32 -3.16 -14.74
C ALA A 116 19.00 -4.66 -14.79
N PRO A 117 17.77 -5.09 -14.48
CA PRO A 117 17.39 -6.49 -14.50
C PRO A 117 17.12 -6.96 -15.93
N LYS A 118 17.45 -8.22 -16.23
CA LYS A 118 17.07 -8.89 -17.48
C LYS A 118 15.60 -9.35 -17.43
N THR A 119 15.09 -9.64 -16.26
CA THR A 119 13.71 -10.10 -16.01
C THR A 119 13.16 -9.45 -14.75
N LEU A 120 11.86 -9.23 -14.75
CA LEU A 120 11.11 -8.80 -13.56
C LEU A 120 10.32 -9.97 -13.00
N GLU A 121 10.00 -9.88 -11.74
CA GLU A 121 8.96 -10.66 -11.10
C GLU A 121 7.78 -9.73 -10.78
N ARG A 122 6.57 -10.27 -10.80
CA ARG A 122 5.36 -9.53 -10.39
C ARG A 122 4.53 -10.36 -9.43
N THR A 123 3.84 -9.68 -8.55
CA THR A 123 2.84 -10.31 -7.67
C THR A 123 1.62 -9.41 -7.53
N GLN A 124 0.47 -10.03 -7.43
CA GLN A 124 -0.76 -9.34 -7.06
C GLN A 124 -0.93 -9.47 -5.55
N ARG A 125 -0.52 -8.46 -4.80
CA ARG A 125 -0.67 -8.44 -3.32
C ARG A 125 -2.12 -8.41 -2.85
N ARG A 126 -3.02 -7.91 -3.71
CA ARG A 126 -4.42 -7.78 -3.36
C ARG A 126 -5.22 -8.79 -4.14
N HIS A 127 -5.83 -9.74 -3.44
CA HIS A 127 -6.76 -10.69 -4.05
C HIS A 127 -8.02 -9.99 -4.55
N ALA A 128 -8.36 -8.85 -3.95
CA ALA A 128 -9.53 -8.06 -4.31
C ALA A 128 -9.18 -6.63 -4.73
N PHE A 129 -9.88 -6.15 -5.74
CA PHE A 129 -9.80 -4.77 -6.18
C PHE A 129 -10.40 -3.84 -5.11
N ARG A 130 -9.77 -2.69 -4.88
CA ARG A 130 -10.26 -1.66 -3.96
C ARG A 130 -10.78 -0.46 -4.73
N VAL A 131 -11.96 -0.01 -4.35
CA VAL A 131 -12.56 1.21 -4.88
C VAL A 131 -12.52 2.30 -3.81
N PRO A 132 -12.22 3.56 -4.18
CA PRO A 132 -12.37 4.67 -3.26
C PRO A 132 -13.86 4.80 -2.88
N VAL A 133 -14.12 5.13 -1.62
CA VAL A 133 -15.48 5.42 -1.14
C VAL A 133 -15.69 6.92 -1.25
N PRO A 134 -16.71 7.41 -2.01
CA PRO A 134 -17.03 8.82 -2.08
C PRO A 134 -17.39 9.40 -0.70
N LEU A 135 -17.21 10.70 -0.56
CA LEU A 135 -17.41 11.38 0.71
C LEU A 135 -18.84 11.25 1.25
N GLU A 136 -19.83 11.25 0.36
CA GLU A 136 -21.25 11.07 0.70
C GLU A 136 -21.57 9.69 1.28
N ASP A 137 -20.85 8.64 0.84
CA ASP A 137 -20.99 7.27 1.34
C ASP A 137 -20.11 7.02 2.57
N ALA A 138 -18.98 7.72 2.67
CA ALA A 138 -17.95 7.50 3.67
C ALA A 138 -18.39 7.80 5.12
N GLN A 139 -19.40 8.66 5.29
CA GLN A 139 -19.88 9.12 6.57
C GLN A 139 -20.89 8.17 7.25
N ASN A 140 -21.44 7.22 6.49
CA ASN A 140 -22.46 6.28 6.99
C ASN A 140 -21.81 5.00 7.54
N LEU A 141 -20.75 5.17 8.30
CA LEU A 141 -19.95 4.10 8.87
C LEU A 141 -19.80 4.28 10.37
N SER A 142 -19.95 3.22 11.13
CA SER A 142 -19.53 3.18 12.54
C SER A 142 -18.80 1.88 12.83
N ILE A 143 -17.87 1.96 13.77
CA ILE A 143 -17.21 0.80 14.35
C ILE A 143 -17.69 0.59 15.78
N GLN A 144 -17.86 -0.66 16.17
CA GLN A 144 -18.11 -1.06 17.55
C GLN A 144 -16.94 -1.93 17.97
N TRP A 145 -16.29 -1.54 19.05
CA TRP A 145 -15.10 -2.19 19.54
C TRP A 145 -15.26 -2.62 20.99
N ASP A 146 -15.11 -3.92 21.22
CA ASP A 146 -15.19 -4.52 22.54
C ASP A 146 -13.80 -4.53 23.17
N VAL A 147 -13.63 -3.79 24.25
CA VAL A 147 -12.40 -3.75 25.03
C VAL A 147 -12.68 -4.24 26.46
N LYS A 148 -11.63 -4.52 27.24
CA LYS A 148 -11.75 -5.03 28.61
C LYS A 148 -12.71 -4.25 29.53
N HIS A 149 -12.96 -2.98 29.20
CA HIS A 149 -13.77 -2.07 30.03
C HIS A 149 -15.16 -1.78 29.45
N GLY A 150 -15.58 -2.49 28.41
CA GLY A 150 -16.90 -2.37 27.82
C GLY A 150 -16.89 -2.30 26.29
N GLN A 151 -18.07 -2.08 25.75
CA GLN A 151 -18.31 -1.95 24.32
C GLN A 151 -18.45 -0.48 23.96
N PHE A 152 -17.72 -0.04 22.97
CA PHE A 152 -17.68 1.36 22.55
C PHE A 152 -17.98 1.48 21.07
N ARG A 153 -18.72 2.53 20.71
CA ARG A 153 -19.08 2.81 19.34
C ARG A 153 -18.50 4.16 18.90
N PHE A 154 -17.84 4.17 17.74
CA PHE A 154 -17.26 5.36 17.15
C PHE A 154 -17.80 5.57 15.74
N PRO A 155 -18.13 6.80 15.36
CA PRO A 155 -18.30 7.15 13.96
C PRO A 155 -16.96 6.99 13.25
N ALA A 156 -17.00 6.50 12.02
CA ALA A 156 -15.81 6.27 11.23
C ALA A 156 -16.01 6.72 9.79
N PHE A 157 -14.91 6.88 9.06
CA PHE A 157 -14.89 7.26 7.65
C PHE A 157 -14.23 6.17 6.82
N ALA A 158 -14.93 5.68 5.80
CA ALA A 158 -14.37 4.77 4.82
C ALA A 158 -13.51 5.52 3.79
N HIS A 159 -12.31 5.04 3.52
CA HIS A 159 -11.42 5.58 2.48
C HIS A 159 -11.42 4.73 1.22
N ASP A 160 -11.31 3.42 1.38
CA ASP A 160 -11.43 2.44 0.29
C ASP A 160 -12.09 1.16 0.78
N LEU A 161 -12.72 0.44 -0.16
CA LEU A 161 -13.51 -0.76 0.08
C LEU A 161 -13.19 -1.81 -0.97
N SER A 162 -13.10 -3.07 -0.55
CA SER A 162 -12.93 -4.26 -1.40
C SER A 162 -13.77 -5.41 -0.85
N ILE A 163 -13.89 -6.51 -1.60
CA ILE A 163 -14.61 -7.70 -1.12
C ILE A 163 -13.97 -8.35 0.11
N ASP A 164 -12.67 -8.12 0.37
CA ASP A 164 -11.92 -8.74 1.47
C ASP A 164 -11.84 -7.84 2.71
N GLY A 165 -12.11 -6.53 2.57
CA GLY A 165 -11.93 -5.59 3.66
C GLY A 165 -11.98 -4.14 3.24
N MET A 166 -11.61 -3.25 4.14
CA MET A 166 -11.67 -1.82 3.92
C MET A 166 -10.54 -1.06 4.63
N ARG A 167 -10.33 0.17 4.22
CA ARG A 167 -9.54 1.14 4.96
C ARG A 167 -10.47 2.21 5.51
N LEU A 168 -10.41 2.44 6.80
CA LEU A 168 -11.22 3.44 7.49
C LEU A 168 -10.38 4.28 8.44
N SER A 169 -10.90 5.45 8.80
CA SER A 169 -10.38 6.24 9.92
C SER A 169 -11.46 6.52 10.94
N PHE A 170 -11.07 6.62 12.20
CA PHE A 170 -11.92 7.08 13.29
C PHE A 170 -11.11 7.89 14.30
N THR A 171 -11.83 8.59 15.18
CA THR A 171 -11.22 9.42 16.21
C THR A 171 -11.77 8.99 17.57
N SER A 172 -10.87 8.76 18.54
CA SER A 172 -11.20 8.50 19.94
C SER A 172 -10.72 9.62 20.85
N PRO A 173 -11.31 9.79 22.03
CA PRO A 173 -10.73 10.63 23.08
C PRO A 173 -9.34 10.12 23.49
N LEU A 174 -8.40 11.01 23.83
CA LEU A 174 -7.10 10.62 24.41
C LEU A 174 -7.23 9.83 25.72
N SER A 175 -8.31 10.09 26.49
CA SER A 175 -8.64 9.36 27.71
C SER A 175 -9.23 7.97 27.46
N PHE A 176 -9.43 7.56 26.21
CA PHE A 176 -9.95 6.24 25.88
C PHE A 176 -8.95 5.15 26.32
N PRO A 177 -9.39 4.11 27.05
CA PRO A 177 -8.50 3.19 27.76
C PRO A 177 -7.80 2.16 26.85
N ALA A 178 -7.99 2.23 25.54
CA ALA A 178 -7.42 1.27 24.61
C ALA A 178 -6.91 1.94 23.34
N THR A 179 -5.88 1.36 22.75
CA THR A 179 -5.35 1.70 21.42
C THR A 179 -5.55 0.51 20.50
N PRO A 180 -6.08 0.69 19.27
CA PRO A 180 -6.25 -0.42 18.36
C PRO A 180 -4.92 -1.15 18.09
N GLY A 181 -4.96 -2.46 18.18
CA GLY A 181 -3.84 -3.36 17.89
C GLY A 181 -4.08 -4.20 16.64
N LYS A 182 -3.01 -4.71 16.03
CA LYS A 182 -3.16 -5.75 15.00
C LYS A 182 -3.86 -6.97 15.62
N ARG A 183 -4.80 -7.56 14.88
CA ARG A 183 -5.67 -8.68 15.23
C ARG A 183 -6.83 -8.34 16.16
N ASP A 184 -7.00 -7.10 16.58
CA ASP A 184 -8.24 -6.72 17.26
C ASP A 184 -9.44 -6.94 16.33
N HIS A 185 -10.57 -7.33 16.90
CA HIS A 185 -11.83 -7.49 16.21
C HIS A 185 -12.73 -6.30 16.50
N MET A 186 -13.45 -5.85 15.47
CA MET A 186 -14.40 -4.76 15.54
C MET A 186 -15.60 -5.07 14.66
N ASP A 187 -16.80 -4.84 15.16
CA ASP A 187 -17.98 -4.85 14.31
C ASP A 187 -18.07 -3.56 13.51
N ILE A 188 -18.14 -3.70 12.20
CA ILE A 188 -18.28 -2.58 11.28
C ILE A 188 -19.72 -2.54 10.79
N SER A 189 -20.42 -1.45 11.10
CA SER A 189 -21.74 -1.15 10.53
C SER A 189 -21.57 -0.14 9.40
N LEU A 190 -21.89 -0.54 8.17
CA LEU A 190 -21.79 0.32 7.00
C LEU A 190 -23.05 0.23 6.15
N SER A 191 -23.40 1.35 5.51
CA SER A 191 -24.53 1.42 4.57
C SER A 191 -24.01 1.29 3.14
N ILE A 192 -24.50 0.27 2.43
CA ILE A 192 -24.22 0.03 1.00
C ILE A 192 -25.54 0.04 0.25
N HIS A 193 -25.66 0.89 -0.77
CA HIS A 193 -26.92 1.14 -1.47
C HIS A 193 -28.03 1.55 -0.48
N ARG A 194 -29.06 0.71 -0.34
CA ARG A 194 -30.21 0.95 0.56
C ARG A 194 -30.21 0.04 1.80
N GLY A 195 -29.15 -0.74 1.99
CA GLY A 195 -29.02 -1.68 3.12
C GLY A 195 -27.94 -1.24 4.11
N THR A 196 -28.19 -1.46 5.39
CA THR A 196 -27.17 -1.35 6.45
C THR A 196 -26.73 -2.76 6.85
N TYR A 197 -25.45 -2.97 6.90
CA TYR A 197 -24.82 -4.26 7.16
C TYR A 197 -23.87 -4.13 8.35
N THR A 198 -23.88 -5.11 9.23
CA THR A 198 -22.90 -5.22 10.31
C THR A 198 -22.08 -6.48 10.06
N VAL A 199 -20.76 -6.33 10.05
CA VAL A 199 -19.81 -7.42 9.78
C VAL A 199 -18.64 -7.34 10.74
N ASP A 200 -18.20 -8.51 11.24
CA ASP A 200 -16.96 -8.61 12.01
C ASP A 200 -15.75 -8.36 11.09
N ALA A 201 -14.81 -7.58 11.57
CA ALA A 201 -13.59 -7.28 10.85
C ALA A 201 -12.38 -7.25 11.79
N GLN A 202 -11.30 -7.85 11.34
CA GLN A 202 -10.03 -7.89 12.05
C GLN A 202 -9.11 -6.77 11.60
N VAL A 203 -8.47 -6.10 12.55
CA VAL A 203 -7.46 -5.07 12.28
C VAL A 203 -6.20 -5.72 11.72
N ALA A 204 -5.90 -5.44 10.45
CA ALA A 204 -4.69 -5.89 9.76
C ALA A 204 -3.55 -4.88 9.85
N ARG A 205 -3.88 -3.58 9.89
CA ARG A 205 -2.91 -2.47 9.97
C ARG A 205 -3.48 -1.35 10.82
N VAL A 206 -2.61 -0.74 11.64
CA VAL A 206 -2.90 0.46 12.42
C VAL A 206 -1.87 1.52 12.08
N GLU A 207 -2.33 2.75 11.92
CA GLU A 207 -1.50 3.94 11.75
C GLU A 207 -2.13 5.09 12.54
N LYS A 208 -1.34 5.76 13.40
CA LYS A 208 -1.75 7.00 14.04
C LYS A 208 -1.53 8.16 13.08
N THR A 209 -2.59 8.90 12.79
CA THR A 209 -2.57 9.98 11.80
C THR A 209 -2.99 11.33 12.40
N GLY A 210 -3.05 11.43 13.73
CA GLY A 210 -3.46 12.64 14.44
C GLY A 210 -2.59 13.86 14.09
N THR A 211 -3.24 14.99 13.86
CA THR A 211 -2.60 16.29 13.69
C THR A 211 -2.34 16.92 15.07
N PRO A 212 -1.47 17.94 15.18
CA PRO A 212 -1.33 18.72 16.42
C PRO A 212 -2.67 19.26 16.96
N ASP A 213 -3.61 19.62 16.07
CA ASP A 213 -4.94 20.11 16.42
C ASP A 213 -5.84 18.99 17.01
N ASP A 214 -5.71 17.76 16.53
CA ASP A 214 -6.40 16.61 17.14
C ASP A 214 -5.93 16.41 18.58
N HIS A 215 -4.61 16.47 18.85
CA HIS A 215 -4.06 16.40 20.20
C HIS A 215 -4.47 17.58 21.09
N ALA A 216 -4.46 18.80 20.56
CA ALA A 216 -4.92 19.98 21.29
C ALA A 216 -6.41 19.89 21.66
N SER A 217 -7.23 19.21 20.86
CA SER A 217 -8.64 18.93 21.14
C SER A 217 -8.90 17.70 22.03
N GLY A 218 -7.84 17.08 22.57
CA GLY A 218 -7.94 15.88 23.41
C GLY A 218 -8.38 14.64 22.66
N ARG A 219 -8.06 14.53 21.37
CA ARG A 219 -8.46 13.44 20.50
C ARG A 219 -7.26 12.77 19.84
N GLU A 220 -7.44 11.52 19.46
CA GLU A 220 -6.45 10.73 18.71
C GLU A 220 -7.12 10.11 17.49
N ARG A 221 -6.50 10.27 16.31
CA ARG A 221 -7.02 9.75 15.04
C ARG A 221 -6.24 8.52 14.63
N PHE A 222 -6.98 7.48 14.24
CA PHE A 222 -6.44 6.23 13.72
C PHE A 222 -6.88 5.99 12.29
N LEU A 223 -5.95 5.48 11.48
CA LEU A 223 -6.21 4.91 10.16
C LEU A 223 -6.01 3.41 10.25
N LEU A 224 -7.07 2.65 9.99
CA LEU A 224 -7.08 1.20 10.08
C LEU A 224 -7.22 0.56 8.71
N GLY A 225 -6.42 -0.48 8.45
CA GLY A 225 -6.71 -1.46 7.43
C GLY A 225 -7.43 -2.64 8.07
N MET A 226 -8.66 -2.91 7.63
CA MET A 226 -9.53 -3.94 8.18
C MET A 226 -9.70 -5.08 7.17
N ARG A 227 -9.76 -6.32 7.66
CA ARG A 227 -10.11 -7.52 6.90
C ARG A 227 -11.43 -8.06 7.42
N PHE A 228 -12.40 -8.28 6.55
CA PHE A 228 -13.67 -8.91 6.95
C PHE A 228 -13.44 -10.37 7.38
N VAL A 229 -14.11 -10.78 8.45
CA VAL A 229 -14.03 -12.12 9.02
C VAL A 229 -15.36 -12.82 8.73
N GLU A 230 -15.30 -13.91 8.00
CA GLU A 230 -16.46 -14.74 7.65
C GLU A 230 -17.71 -13.95 7.23
N PRO A 231 -17.59 -13.04 6.24
CA PRO A 231 -18.69 -12.17 5.86
C PRO A 231 -19.85 -13.01 5.29
N TYR A 232 -21.07 -12.74 5.73
CA TYR A 232 -22.24 -13.48 5.30
C TYR A 232 -22.66 -13.14 3.87
N ALA A 233 -23.32 -14.09 3.19
CA ALA A 233 -23.60 -14.05 1.75
C ALA A 233 -24.35 -12.79 1.26
N LEU A 234 -25.31 -12.28 2.04
CA LEU A 234 -26.06 -11.07 1.66
C LEU A 234 -25.19 -9.83 1.63
N PHE A 235 -24.29 -9.68 2.61
CA PHE A 235 -23.30 -8.61 2.65
C PHE A 235 -22.32 -8.71 1.48
N LEU A 236 -21.75 -9.91 1.22
CA LEU A 236 -20.83 -10.13 0.10
C LEU A 236 -21.48 -9.74 -1.23
N LYS A 237 -22.72 -10.17 -1.49
CA LYS A 237 -23.44 -9.84 -2.72
C LYS A 237 -23.66 -8.33 -2.89
N ALA A 238 -23.99 -7.62 -1.80
CA ALA A 238 -24.14 -6.16 -1.83
C ALA A 238 -22.79 -5.47 -2.10
N LEU A 239 -21.74 -5.96 -1.48
CA LEU A 239 -20.39 -5.45 -1.60
C LEU A 239 -19.79 -5.66 -3.00
N GLU A 240 -19.93 -6.87 -3.57
CA GLU A 240 -19.52 -7.17 -4.94
C GLU A 240 -20.20 -6.24 -5.95
N ARG A 241 -21.50 -6.05 -5.80
CA ARG A 241 -22.27 -5.13 -6.65
C ARG A 241 -21.74 -3.70 -6.52
N TYR A 242 -21.53 -3.20 -5.31
CA TYR A 242 -21.01 -1.86 -5.06
C TYR A 242 -19.64 -1.67 -5.70
N VAL A 243 -18.70 -2.60 -5.44
CA VAL A 243 -17.36 -2.56 -6.00
C VAL A 243 -17.38 -2.57 -7.52
N ALA A 244 -18.19 -3.44 -8.14
CA ALA A 244 -18.31 -3.52 -9.59
C ALA A 244 -18.92 -2.25 -10.22
N GLU A 245 -19.89 -1.61 -9.58
CA GLU A 245 -20.47 -0.34 -10.04
C GLU A 245 -19.43 0.80 -9.98
N ARG A 246 -18.67 0.89 -8.88
CA ARG A 246 -17.62 1.90 -8.73
C ARG A 246 -16.46 1.70 -9.72
N GLN A 247 -16.06 0.47 -9.98
CA GLN A 247 -15.04 0.17 -11.01
C GLN A 247 -15.47 0.67 -12.39
N ARG A 248 -16.72 0.42 -12.77
CA ARG A 248 -17.25 0.88 -14.07
C ARG A 248 -17.28 2.41 -14.17
N GLY A 249 -17.59 3.11 -13.07
CA GLY A 249 -17.54 4.57 -13.00
C GLY A 249 -16.13 5.11 -13.28
N THR A 250 -15.14 4.60 -12.54
CA THR A 250 -13.72 5.03 -12.67
C THR A 250 -13.17 4.78 -14.09
N LEU A 251 -13.56 3.67 -14.74
CA LEU A 251 -13.13 3.38 -16.12
C LEU A 251 -13.72 4.35 -17.15
N ARG A 252 -14.92 4.86 -16.92
CA ARG A 252 -15.55 5.85 -17.82
C ARG A 252 -14.93 7.24 -17.67
N GLU A 253 -14.60 7.65 -16.45
CA GLU A 253 -13.94 8.93 -16.17
C GLU A 253 -12.49 8.99 -16.66
N GLY A 254 -11.78 7.87 -16.71
CA GLY A 254 -10.40 7.78 -17.21
C GLY A 254 -10.26 7.62 -18.72
N ALA A 255 -11.38 7.51 -19.47
CA ALA A 255 -11.41 7.35 -20.92
C ALA A 255 -11.80 8.65 -21.67
N GLY A 256 -12.02 9.75 -20.97
CA GLY A 256 -12.24 11.11 -21.49
C GLY A 256 -11.05 11.99 -21.23
#